data_59e8816c2fba5e62158aab8767a68e93
#
_entry.id   59e8816c2fba5e62158aab8767a68e93
#
_cell.length_a   1.000
_cell.length_b   1.000
_cell.length_c   1.000
_cell.angle_alpha   90.00
_cell.angle_beta   90.00
_cell.angle_gamma   90.00
#
_symmetry.space_group_name_H-M   'P 1'
#
loop_
_entity.id
_entity.type
_entity.pdbx_description
1 polymer ?
#
loop_
_entity_poly.entity_id
_entity_poly.type
_entity_poly.pdbx_seq_one_letter_code
_entity_poly.pdbx_strand_id
1 'polypeptide(L)'
;LNLIDTPGHVDFNYEVSRSLNACEGALLVVDATQGIQAQTLANAYLAIDAGLEIVPVINKIDLPSADVDRARSEIEDVIGIPAEGCPAVSAKTGLNISDVMDAIIRDVPPPTGDADAPLRALIFDSVYNSYLGVVIYIRVKEGTVRAGDRISLMATGAEFEATEVGMLDPFGGLKPLDMLSAGDVGYITASIKSVSETKVGDTVTLADNRASEPLPGFKSVLPMVYAGIYPADGAKYNETKDALEKLR
;
A
#
# COMPACT_ATOMS: atom_id res chain seq x y z
N LEU A 1 4.51 13.30 3.18
CA LEU A 1 3.80 12.17 3.80
C LEU A 1 2.92 11.51 2.74
N ASN A 2 3.05 10.19 2.58
CA ASN A 2 2.17 9.38 1.75
C ASN A 2 1.25 8.56 2.66
N LEU A 3 -0.02 8.45 2.31
CA LEU A 3 -1.01 7.70 3.06
C LEU A 3 -1.60 6.62 2.15
N ILE A 4 -1.62 5.38 2.64
CA ILE A 4 -2.30 4.25 2.00
C ILE A 4 -3.44 3.84 2.93
N ASP A 5 -4.68 3.97 2.47
CA ASP A 5 -5.85 3.46 3.19
C ASP A 5 -6.04 1.98 2.89
N THR A 6 -6.30 1.18 3.90
CA THR A 6 -6.47 -0.26 3.79
C THR A 6 -7.83 -0.70 4.31
N PRO A 7 -8.50 -1.67 3.65
CA PRO A 7 -9.74 -2.22 4.17
C PRO A 7 -9.49 -2.96 5.49
N GLY A 8 -10.37 -2.76 6.47
CA GLY A 8 -10.24 -3.41 7.80
C GLY A 8 -10.74 -4.85 7.86
N HIS A 9 -11.43 -5.36 6.83
CA HIS A 9 -12.06 -6.67 6.86
C HIS A 9 -11.06 -7.81 6.60
N VAL A 10 -11.21 -8.94 7.28
CA VAL A 10 -10.28 -10.09 7.20
C VAL A 10 -10.14 -10.69 5.80
N ASP A 11 -11.15 -10.54 4.95
CA ASP A 11 -11.10 -11.05 3.57
C ASP A 11 -10.07 -10.30 2.70
N PHE A 12 -9.61 -9.13 3.14
CA PHE A 12 -8.66 -8.28 2.43
C PHE A 12 -7.23 -8.33 3.02
N ASN A 13 -6.90 -9.38 3.76
CA ASN A 13 -5.57 -9.54 4.37
C ASN A 13 -4.43 -9.46 3.35
N TYR A 14 -4.67 -9.86 2.12
CA TYR A 14 -3.67 -9.81 1.06
C TYR A 14 -3.37 -8.37 0.62
N GLU A 15 -4.41 -7.55 0.42
CA GLU A 15 -4.30 -6.13 0.09
C GLU A 15 -3.63 -5.37 1.24
N VAL A 16 -4.03 -5.67 2.48
CA VAL A 16 -3.40 -5.09 3.68
C VAL A 16 -1.91 -5.42 3.71
N SER A 17 -1.54 -6.68 3.55
CA SER A 17 -0.13 -7.11 3.54
C SER A 17 0.70 -6.42 2.46
N ARG A 18 0.15 -6.23 1.25
CA ARG A 18 0.83 -5.50 0.17
C ARG A 18 1.09 -4.05 0.53
N SER A 19 0.07 -3.38 1.05
CA SER A 19 0.14 -1.98 1.47
C SER A 19 1.16 -1.77 2.58
N LEU A 20 1.17 -2.64 3.59
CA LEU A 20 2.11 -2.56 4.70
C LEU A 20 3.58 -2.65 4.25
N ASN A 21 3.90 -3.50 3.27
CA ASN A 21 5.27 -3.61 2.75
C ASN A 21 5.78 -2.36 2.01
N ALA A 22 4.88 -1.45 1.64
CA ALA A 22 5.23 -0.17 1.03
C ALA A 22 5.43 0.96 2.06
N CYS A 23 5.14 0.72 3.35
CA CYS A 23 5.12 1.71 4.41
C CYS A 23 6.32 1.58 5.37
N GLU A 24 6.55 2.60 6.16
CA GLU A 24 7.48 2.63 7.30
C GLU A 24 6.74 2.55 8.64
N GLY A 25 5.47 2.91 8.67
CA GLY A 25 4.62 2.83 9.85
C GLY A 25 3.16 2.57 9.51
N ALA A 26 2.38 2.20 10.51
CA ALA A 26 0.96 1.93 10.41
C ALA A 26 0.19 2.63 11.53
N LEU A 27 -0.92 3.26 11.18
CA LEU A 27 -1.88 3.75 12.17
C LEU A 27 -2.86 2.63 12.53
N LEU A 28 -2.85 2.21 13.79
CA LEU A 28 -3.81 1.26 14.33
C LEU A 28 -5.01 2.01 14.91
N VAL A 29 -6.05 2.15 14.11
CA VAL A 29 -7.26 2.88 14.51
C VAL A 29 -8.23 1.97 15.27
N VAL A 30 -8.45 2.28 16.54
CA VAL A 30 -9.33 1.52 17.46
C VAL A 30 -10.56 2.35 17.79
N ASP A 31 -11.73 1.73 17.73
CA ASP A 31 -13.01 2.34 18.12
C ASP A 31 -13.13 2.39 19.65
N ALA A 32 -13.21 3.59 20.23
CA ALA A 32 -13.33 3.78 21.67
C ALA A 32 -14.56 3.10 22.30
N THR A 33 -15.58 2.78 21.49
CA THR A 33 -16.82 2.14 22.00
C THR A 33 -16.76 0.62 21.97
N GLN A 34 -15.95 0.05 21.04
CA GLN A 34 -15.89 -1.40 20.79
C GLN A 34 -14.59 -2.03 21.29
N GLY A 35 -13.51 -1.23 21.40
CA GLY A 35 -12.19 -1.75 21.77
C GLY A 35 -11.56 -2.61 20.69
N ILE A 36 -10.72 -3.55 21.08
CA ILE A 36 -10.01 -4.47 20.18
C ILE A 36 -10.93 -5.56 19.66
N GLN A 37 -11.07 -5.63 18.35
CA GLN A 37 -11.79 -6.70 17.65
C GLN A 37 -10.83 -7.69 17.01
N ALA A 38 -11.33 -8.88 16.64
CA ALA A 38 -10.50 -9.90 15.98
C ALA A 38 -9.81 -9.38 14.71
N GLN A 39 -10.47 -8.53 13.93
CA GLN A 39 -9.91 -7.89 12.74
C GLN A 39 -8.79 -6.92 13.08
N THR A 40 -8.96 -6.11 14.13
CA THR A 40 -7.94 -5.19 14.63
C THR A 40 -6.68 -5.95 15.02
N LEU A 41 -6.84 -7.05 15.74
CA LEU A 41 -5.75 -7.92 16.17
C LEU A 41 -5.03 -8.56 14.98
N ALA A 42 -5.77 -9.11 14.02
CA ALA A 42 -5.20 -9.72 12.83
C ALA A 42 -4.36 -8.72 12.02
N ASN A 43 -4.88 -7.52 11.80
CA ASN A 43 -4.17 -6.46 11.06
C ASN A 43 -2.96 -5.92 11.83
N ALA A 44 -3.05 -5.81 13.17
CA ALA A 44 -1.92 -5.42 14.00
C ALA A 44 -0.75 -6.42 13.88
N TYR A 45 -1.04 -7.72 13.91
CA TYR A 45 0.00 -8.74 13.71
C TYR A 45 0.61 -8.70 12.31
N LEU A 46 -0.16 -8.42 11.25
CA LEU A 46 0.40 -8.23 9.91
C LEU A 46 1.38 -7.05 9.86
N ALA A 47 1.08 -5.96 10.56
CA ALA A 47 1.96 -4.81 10.65
C ALA A 47 3.24 -5.11 11.47
N ILE A 48 3.11 -5.85 12.57
CA ILE A 48 4.25 -6.33 13.38
C ILE A 48 5.15 -7.24 12.54
N ASP A 49 4.57 -8.21 11.85
CA ASP A 49 5.31 -9.14 10.99
C ASP A 49 6.02 -8.44 9.82
N ALA A 50 5.47 -7.32 9.35
CA ALA A 50 6.10 -6.46 8.36
C ALA A 50 7.21 -5.57 8.92
N GLY A 51 7.40 -5.56 10.26
CA GLY A 51 8.43 -4.76 10.93
C GLY A 51 8.14 -3.26 10.98
N LEU A 52 6.86 -2.87 10.91
CA LEU A 52 6.45 -1.47 10.91
C LEU A 52 6.37 -0.90 12.32
N GLU A 53 6.64 0.41 12.44
CA GLU A 53 6.26 1.17 13.63
C GLU A 53 4.75 1.32 13.68
N ILE A 54 4.13 0.98 14.80
CA ILE A 54 2.68 1.04 14.94
C ILE A 54 2.29 2.17 15.89
N VAL A 55 1.52 3.11 15.37
CA VAL A 55 0.98 4.24 16.13
C VAL A 55 -0.49 3.97 16.44
N PRO A 56 -0.85 3.64 17.69
CA PRO A 56 -2.24 3.48 18.10
C PRO A 56 -2.98 4.82 18.04
N VAL A 57 -4.22 4.79 17.56
CA VAL A 57 -5.13 5.95 17.54
C VAL A 57 -6.50 5.50 17.99
N ILE A 58 -7.05 6.12 19.05
CA ILE A 58 -8.39 5.81 19.55
C ILE A 58 -9.38 6.79 18.94
N ASN A 59 -10.29 6.27 18.14
CA ASN A 59 -11.28 7.07 17.41
C ASN A 59 -12.68 6.96 18.01
N LYS A 60 -13.56 7.88 17.61
CA LYS A 60 -14.97 7.99 18.00
C LYS A 60 -15.19 8.39 19.46
N ILE A 61 -14.30 9.21 20.02
CA ILE A 61 -14.43 9.74 21.38
C ILE A 61 -15.62 10.69 21.57
N ASP A 62 -16.25 11.11 20.47
CA ASP A 62 -17.48 11.91 20.46
C ASP A 62 -18.73 11.12 20.84
N LEU A 63 -18.66 9.80 20.88
CA LEU A 63 -19.81 8.95 21.22
C LEU A 63 -19.97 8.82 22.74
N PRO A 64 -21.23 8.82 23.26
CA PRO A 64 -21.46 8.72 24.70
C PRO A 64 -20.98 7.42 25.36
N SER A 65 -20.81 6.36 24.57
CA SER A 65 -20.33 5.04 25.03
C SER A 65 -18.81 4.88 24.85
N ALA A 66 -18.08 5.93 24.48
CA ALA A 66 -16.65 5.87 24.32
C ALA A 66 -15.93 5.72 25.67
N ASP A 67 -15.01 4.77 25.75
CA ASP A 67 -14.17 4.52 26.91
C ASP A 67 -12.70 4.41 26.44
N VAL A 68 -12.01 5.55 26.54
CA VAL A 68 -10.63 5.70 26.05
C VAL A 68 -9.65 4.89 26.90
N ASP A 69 -9.86 4.88 28.23
CA ASP A 69 -8.93 4.21 29.14
C ASP A 69 -9.01 2.69 29.00
N ARG A 70 -10.22 2.17 28.83
CA ARG A 70 -10.42 0.75 28.50
C ARG A 70 -9.75 0.40 27.16
N ALA A 71 -9.96 1.21 26.11
CA ALA A 71 -9.35 0.95 24.81
C ALA A 71 -7.82 0.94 24.86
N ARG A 72 -7.20 1.84 25.66
CA ARG A 72 -5.74 1.84 25.92
C ARG A 72 -5.29 0.55 26.57
N SER A 73 -5.91 0.17 27.68
CA SER A 73 -5.56 -1.08 28.36
C SER A 73 -5.69 -2.30 27.46
N GLU A 74 -6.77 -2.36 26.65
CA GLU A 74 -6.93 -3.46 25.70
C GLU A 74 -5.82 -3.50 24.63
N ILE A 75 -5.34 -2.35 24.12
CA ILE A 75 -4.23 -2.29 23.16
C ILE A 75 -2.94 -2.85 23.83
N GLU A 76 -2.65 -2.43 25.04
CA GLU A 76 -1.46 -2.87 25.78
C GLU A 76 -1.53 -4.34 26.18
N ASP A 77 -2.68 -4.80 26.72
CA ASP A 77 -2.84 -6.15 27.24
C ASP A 77 -2.99 -7.21 26.14
N VAL A 78 -3.66 -6.87 25.03
CA VAL A 78 -4.01 -7.84 23.98
C VAL A 78 -3.00 -7.84 22.82
N ILE A 79 -2.52 -6.66 22.42
CA ILE A 79 -1.57 -6.54 21.29
C ILE A 79 -0.12 -6.44 21.80
N GLY A 80 0.08 -5.87 22.98
CA GLY A 80 1.42 -5.67 23.56
C GLY A 80 2.15 -4.42 23.05
N ILE A 81 1.39 -3.44 22.53
CA ILE A 81 1.94 -2.18 22.02
C ILE A 81 1.67 -1.08 23.06
N PRO A 82 2.66 -0.23 23.41
CA PRO A 82 2.43 0.89 24.31
C PRO A 82 1.33 1.83 23.78
N ALA A 83 0.34 2.13 24.59
CA ALA A 83 -0.78 2.99 24.23
C ALA A 83 -0.92 4.21 25.16
N GLU A 84 -0.03 4.35 26.14
CA GLU A 84 0.02 5.53 27.01
C GLU A 84 0.28 6.78 26.17
N GLY A 85 -0.60 7.79 26.27
CA GLY A 85 -0.48 9.03 25.52
C GLY A 85 -0.78 8.94 24.02
N CYS A 86 -1.31 7.79 23.52
CA CYS A 86 -1.76 7.70 22.14
C CYS A 86 -2.91 8.68 21.86
N PRO A 87 -2.99 9.25 20.63
CA PRO A 87 -4.05 10.18 20.25
C PRO A 87 -5.45 9.59 20.45
N ALA A 88 -6.32 10.36 21.11
CA ALA A 88 -7.74 10.05 21.27
C ALA A 88 -8.53 11.11 20.48
N VAL A 89 -9.23 10.70 19.42
CA VAL A 89 -9.73 11.60 18.39
C VAL A 89 -11.19 11.32 18.03
N SER A 90 -11.79 12.28 17.35
CA SER A 90 -13.01 12.05 16.58
C SER A 90 -12.78 12.46 15.12
N ALA A 91 -12.64 11.49 14.25
CA ALA A 91 -12.53 11.75 12.82
C ALA A 91 -13.80 12.44 12.26
N LYS A 92 -14.96 12.19 12.87
CA LYS A 92 -16.23 12.78 12.47
C LYS A 92 -16.29 14.28 12.74
N THR A 93 -15.77 14.73 13.89
CA THR A 93 -15.84 16.13 14.31
C THR A 93 -14.57 16.89 14.04
N GLY A 94 -13.47 16.21 13.70
CA GLY A 94 -12.15 16.78 13.55
C GLY A 94 -11.41 17.00 14.87
N LEU A 95 -11.97 16.55 16.00
CA LEU A 95 -11.36 16.74 17.32
C LEU A 95 -10.03 15.98 17.42
N ASN A 96 -8.97 16.68 17.83
CA ASN A 96 -7.62 16.18 18.09
C ASN A 96 -6.94 15.51 16.88
N ILE A 97 -7.36 15.78 15.65
CA ILE A 97 -6.73 15.19 14.45
C ILE A 97 -5.28 15.64 14.29
N SER A 98 -4.93 16.87 14.73
CA SER A 98 -3.56 17.36 14.78
C SER A 98 -2.63 16.44 15.57
N ASP A 99 -3.12 15.87 16.68
CA ASP A 99 -2.31 15.01 17.56
C ASP A 99 -1.89 13.71 16.85
N VAL A 100 -2.72 13.23 15.89
CA VAL A 100 -2.36 12.09 15.04
C VAL A 100 -1.21 12.47 14.11
N MET A 101 -1.23 13.66 13.51
CA MET A 101 -0.16 14.13 12.64
C MET A 101 1.15 14.30 13.41
N ASP A 102 1.07 14.84 14.63
CA ASP A 102 2.23 15.00 15.50
C ASP A 102 2.79 13.62 15.92
N ALA A 103 1.92 12.65 16.21
CA ALA A 103 2.33 11.29 16.53
C ALA A 103 3.03 10.60 15.33
N ILE A 104 2.50 10.76 14.11
CA ILE A 104 3.14 10.23 12.91
C ILE A 104 4.56 10.80 12.75
N ILE A 105 4.71 12.12 12.86
CA ILE A 105 6.00 12.80 12.67
C ILE A 105 7.01 12.38 13.75
N ARG A 106 6.54 12.15 14.97
CA ARG A 106 7.38 11.77 16.11
C ARG A 106 7.82 10.31 16.06
N ASP A 107 6.88 9.41 15.75
CA ASP A 107 7.04 7.97 16.00
C ASP A 107 7.38 7.18 14.72
N VAL A 108 6.84 7.56 13.55
CA VAL A 108 7.13 6.85 12.30
C VAL A 108 8.51 7.25 11.76
N PRO A 109 9.44 6.31 11.55
CA PRO A 109 10.75 6.62 11.03
C PRO A 109 10.67 7.14 9.58
N PRO A 110 11.59 8.03 9.18
CA PRO A 110 11.67 8.43 7.78
C PRO A 110 12.11 7.25 6.90
N PRO A 111 11.77 7.28 5.61
CA PRO A 111 12.25 6.28 4.67
C PRO A 111 13.78 6.25 4.61
N THR A 112 14.32 5.05 4.51
CA THR A 112 15.75 4.81 4.33
C THR A 112 16.01 4.43 2.87
N GLY A 113 17.25 4.66 2.39
CA GLY A 113 17.68 4.26 1.05
C GLY A 113 18.75 5.20 0.51
N ASP A 114 19.50 4.71 -0.47
CA ASP A 114 20.53 5.46 -1.16
C ASP A 114 20.05 5.80 -2.58
N ALA A 115 19.93 7.09 -2.89
CA ALA A 115 19.49 7.59 -4.19
C ALA A 115 20.50 7.32 -5.32
N ASP A 116 21.79 7.13 -4.99
CA ASP A 116 22.87 6.86 -5.94
C ASP A 116 23.10 5.36 -6.19
N ALA A 117 22.43 4.48 -5.42
CA ALA A 117 22.47 3.04 -5.61
C ALA A 117 21.72 2.61 -6.88
N PRO A 118 21.94 1.39 -7.40
CA PRO A 118 21.09 0.82 -8.44
C PRO A 118 19.61 0.80 -8.03
N LEU A 119 18.73 1.16 -8.96
CA LEU A 119 17.28 1.23 -8.69
C LEU A 119 16.73 -0.10 -8.17
N ARG A 120 16.06 -0.04 -7.04
CA ARG A 120 15.18 -1.09 -6.51
C ARG A 120 13.86 -0.46 -6.06
N ALA A 121 12.80 -0.66 -6.84
CA ALA A 121 11.47 -0.20 -6.49
C ALA A 121 10.50 -1.38 -6.41
N LEU A 122 9.72 -1.43 -5.33
CA LEU A 122 8.72 -2.47 -5.09
C LEU A 122 7.42 -2.10 -5.80
N ILE A 123 6.88 -2.99 -6.61
CA ILE A 123 5.52 -2.87 -7.14
C ILE A 123 4.55 -3.32 -6.05
N PHE A 124 3.79 -2.40 -5.48
CA PHE A 124 2.80 -2.76 -4.45
C PHE A 124 1.38 -2.82 -5.00
N ASP A 125 1.11 -2.18 -6.15
CA ASP A 125 -0.17 -2.31 -6.86
C ASP A 125 -0.01 -1.99 -8.35
N SER A 126 -1.01 -2.37 -9.15
CA SER A 126 -1.07 -2.01 -10.56
C SER A 126 -2.53 -1.95 -11.02
N VAL A 127 -2.85 -0.94 -11.85
CA VAL A 127 -4.19 -0.76 -12.38
C VAL A 127 -4.16 -0.54 -13.87
N TYR A 128 -5.20 -1.00 -14.56
CA TYR A 128 -5.36 -0.74 -15.98
C TYR A 128 -6.09 0.59 -16.19
N ASN A 129 -5.45 1.49 -16.94
CA ASN A 129 -6.04 2.74 -17.39
C ASN A 129 -6.25 2.67 -18.91
N SER A 130 -7.45 2.99 -19.39
CA SER A 130 -7.81 2.88 -20.83
C SER A 130 -7.00 3.82 -21.73
N TYR A 131 -6.39 4.88 -21.19
CA TYR A 131 -5.61 5.87 -21.93
C TYR A 131 -4.10 5.66 -21.79
N LEU A 132 -3.65 5.24 -20.61
CA LEU A 132 -2.21 5.12 -20.27
C LEU A 132 -1.70 3.67 -20.32
N GLY A 133 -2.59 2.69 -20.48
CA GLY A 133 -2.26 1.29 -20.31
C GLY A 133 -2.17 0.91 -18.83
N VAL A 134 -1.24 0.03 -18.48
CA VAL A 134 -1.02 -0.35 -17.09
C VAL A 134 -0.23 0.74 -16.38
N VAL A 135 -0.78 1.25 -15.28
CA VAL A 135 -0.12 2.13 -14.33
C VAL A 135 0.38 1.28 -13.17
N ILE A 136 1.67 1.30 -12.93
CA ILE A 136 2.32 0.53 -11.85
C ILE A 136 2.56 1.48 -10.68
N TYR A 137 2.04 1.13 -9.50
CA TYR A 137 2.34 1.86 -8.27
C TYR A 137 3.57 1.26 -7.60
N ILE A 138 4.54 2.12 -7.32
CA ILE A 138 5.84 1.72 -6.81
C ILE A 138 6.22 2.46 -5.53
N ARG A 139 6.98 1.76 -4.70
CA ARG A 139 7.77 2.31 -3.62
C ARG A 139 9.25 2.20 -3.98
N VAL A 140 9.93 3.33 -4.18
CA VAL A 140 11.37 3.35 -4.42
C VAL A 140 12.09 3.10 -3.10
N LYS A 141 12.80 1.99 -2.98
CA LYS A 141 13.62 1.67 -1.81
C LYS A 141 15.06 2.16 -1.98
N GLU A 142 15.62 2.07 -3.19
CA GLU A 142 16.96 2.55 -3.54
C GLU A 142 17.00 3.08 -4.96
N GLY A 143 17.94 3.95 -5.25
CA GLY A 143 18.17 4.51 -6.57
C GLY A 143 17.16 5.59 -6.97
N THR A 144 17.15 5.89 -8.26
CA THR A 144 16.23 6.85 -8.89
C THR A 144 15.69 6.30 -10.20
N VAL A 145 14.49 6.74 -10.59
CA VAL A 145 13.88 6.45 -11.89
C VAL A 145 13.29 7.72 -12.49
N ARG A 146 13.44 7.88 -13.81
CA ARG A 146 12.97 9.04 -14.58
C ARG A 146 12.14 8.62 -15.78
N ALA A 147 11.35 9.54 -16.30
CA ALA A 147 10.75 9.34 -17.63
C ALA A 147 11.86 9.19 -18.70
N GLY A 148 11.69 8.23 -19.61
CA GLY A 148 12.68 7.86 -20.61
C GLY A 148 13.65 6.76 -20.18
N ASP A 149 13.71 6.38 -18.90
CA ASP A 149 14.56 5.29 -18.44
C ASP A 149 14.04 3.94 -18.93
N ARG A 150 14.97 3.04 -19.30
CA ARG A 150 14.65 1.64 -19.57
C ARG A 150 14.59 0.87 -18.25
N ILE A 151 13.41 0.47 -17.87
CA ILE A 151 13.16 -0.34 -16.67
C ILE A 151 13.11 -1.83 -17.01
N SER A 152 13.47 -2.66 -16.05
CA SER A 152 13.34 -4.11 -16.13
C SER A 152 12.61 -4.63 -14.90
N LEU A 153 11.66 -5.53 -15.11
CA LEU A 153 10.95 -6.25 -14.07
C LEU A 153 11.76 -7.51 -13.70
N MET A 154 12.21 -7.63 -12.46
CA MET A 154 13.19 -8.66 -12.10
C MET A 154 12.61 -10.09 -12.11
N ALA A 155 11.31 -10.26 -11.80
CA ALA A 155 10.67 -11.58 -11.79
C ALA A 155 10.36 -12.11 -13.19
N THR A 156 9.98 -11.23 -14.12
CA THR A 156 9.62 -11.63 -15.49
C THR A 156 10.75 -11.45 -16.48
N GLY A 157 11.71 -10.58 -16.17
CA GLY A 157 12.79 -10.16 -17.09
C GLY A 157 12.30 -9.25 -18.20
N ALA A 158 11.04 -8.83 -18.19
CA ALA A 158 10.48 -7.94 -19.20
C ALA A 158 11.08 -6.53 -19.06
N GLU A 159 11.33 -5.88 -20.19
CA GLU A 159 11.88 -4.54 -20.24
C GLU A 159 10.91 -3.58 -20.93
N PHE A 160 10.80 -2.39 -20.37
CA PHE A 160 9.94 -1.33 -20.87
C PHE A 160 10.64 0.02 -20.76
N GLU A 161 10.21 0.99 -21.55
CA GLU A 161 10.57 2.38 -21.37
C GLU A 161 9.55 3.06 -20.45
N ALA A 162 10.01 3.66 -19.36
CA ALA A 162 9.16 4.47 -18.48
C ALA A 162 8.71 5.73 -19.23
N THR A 163 7.47 5.78 -19.66
CA THR A 163 6.94 6.92 -20.43
C THR A 163 6.66 8.12 -19.54
N GLU A 164 6.27 7.87 -18.29
CA GLU A 164 6.02 8.90 -17.29
C GLU A 164 6.26 8.31 -15.90
N VAL A 165 6.75 9.14 -15.00
CA VAL A 165 6.86 8.88 -13.56
C VAL A 165 6.19 10.01 -12.80
N GLY A 166 5.67 9.73 -11.62
CA GLY A 166 5.01 10.77 -10.83
C GLY A 166 4.44 10.24 -9.52
N MET A 167 3.71 11.10 -8.82
CA MET A 167 3.05 10.79 -7.56
C MET A 167 1.54 10.91 -7.68
N LEU A 168 0.83 10.31 -6.71
CA LEU A 168 -0.62 10.46 -6.58
C LEU A 168 -0.93 11.83 -5.97
N ASP A 169 -1.85 12.55 -6.59
CA ASP A 169 -2.41 13.77 -6.02
C ASP A 169 -3.43 13.39 -4.93
N PRO A 170 -3.49 14.09 -3.79
CA PRO A 170 -4.49 13.86 -2.75
C PRO A 170 -5.95 13.90 -3.23
N PHE A 171 -6.21 14.57 -4.36
CA PHE A 171 -7.53 14.63 -4.98
C PHE A 171 -7.78 13.55 -6.03
N GLY A 172 -6.93 12.51 -6.09
CA GLY A 172 -7.11 11.31 -6.91
C GLY A 172 -6.59 11.42 -8.34
N GLY A 173 -5.77 12.42 -8.67
CA GLY A 173 -5.09 12.58 -9.95
C GLY A 173 -3.69 11.96 -9.97
N LEU A 174 -3.16 11.75 -11.18
CA LEU A 174 -1.75 11.47 -11.40
C LEU A 174 -1.01 12.80 -11.61
N LYS A 175 0.04 13.04 -10.85
CA LYS A 175 0.88 14.24 -10.95
C LYS A 175 2.25 13.84 -11.46
N PRO A 176 2.58 14.14 -12.73
CA PRO A 176 3.90 13.87 -13.28
C PRO A 176 5.01 14.58 -12.51
N LEU A 177 6.14 13.92 -12.40
CA LEU A 177 7.39 14.44 -11.84
C LEU A 177 8.54 14.15 -12.79
N ASP A 178 9.65 14.86 -12.61
CA ASP A 178 10.88 14.60 -13.39
C ASP A 178 11.53 13.28 -13.01
N MET A 179 11.42 12.90 -11.72
CA MET A 179 12.00 11.66 -11.19
C MET A 179 11.31 11.25 -9.90
N LEU A 180 11.45 9.95 -9.57
CA LEU A 180 11.23 9.39 -8.24
C LEU A 180 12.56 8.88 -7.69
N SER A 181 12.80 9.08 -6.40
CA SER A 181 14.04 8.76 -5.71
C SER A 181 13.80 7.85 -4.51
N ALA A 182 14.87 7.29 -3.94
CA ALA A 182 14.81 6.48 -2.73
C ALA A 182 13.95 7.17 -1.65
N GLY A 183 12.95 6.47 -1.15
CA GLY A 183 11.98 7.00 -0.21
C GLY A 183 10.64 7.44 -0.82
N ASP A 184 10.56 7.66 -2.13
CA ASP A 184 9.33 8.10 -2.77
C ASP A 184 8.34 6.96 -3.01
N VAL A 185 7.06 7.31 -2.92
CA VAL A 185 5.92 6.50 -3.37
C VAL A 185 5.30 7.20 -4.56
N GLY A 186 5.14 6.46 -5.65
CA GLY A 186 4.62 7.05 -6.87
C GLY A 186 4.16 6.01 -7.88
N TYR A 187 4.10 6.42 -9.13
CA TYR A 187 3.70 5.55 -10.23
C TYR A 187 4.68 5.62 -11.40
N ILE A 188 4.66 4.56 -12.20
CA ILE A 188 5.31 4.50 -13.51
C ILE A 188 4.25 4.10 -14.55
N THR A 189 4.24 4.76 -15.70
CA THR A 189 3.58 4.27 -16.91
C THR A 189 4.64 3.85 -17.92
N ALA A 190 4.45 2.71 -18.57
CA ALA A 190 5.47 2.15 -19.46
C ALA A 190 4.86 1.48 -20.71
N SER A 191 3.71 1.95 -21.16
CA SER A 191 2.98 1.38 -22.33
C SER A 191 2.74 -0.13 -22.24
N ILE A 192 2.65 -0.67 -21.03
CA ILE A 192 2.37 -2.08 -20.77
C ILE A 192 0.91 -2.34 -21.11
N LYS A 193 0.66 -3.37 -21.93
CA LYS A 193 -0.68 -3.62 -22.47
C LYS A 193 -1.55 -4.51 -21.59
N SER A 194 -0.94 -5.34 -20.77
CA SER A 194 -1.62 -6.29 -19.91
C SER A 194 -1.11 -6.24 -18.48
N VAL A 195 -2.02 -6.23 -17.51
CA VAL A 195 -1.66 -6.33 -16.08
C VAL A 195 -0.90 -7.62 -15.78
N SER A 196 -1.13 -8.68 -16.56
CA SER A 196 -0.41 -9.96 -16.40
C SER A 196 1.09 -9.88 -16.67
N GLU A 197 1.56 -8.82 -17.35
CA GLU A 197 2.99 -8.56 -17.56
C GLU A 197 3.65 -7.94 -16.32
N THR A 198 2.86 -7.38 -15.40
CA THR A 198 3.32 -6.80 -14.13
C THR A 198 2.86 -7.66 -12.98
N LYS A 199 3.80 -8.18 -12.22
CA LYS A 199 3.48 -8.93 -11.02
C LYS A 199 3.59 -8.03 -9.79
N VAL A 200 2.52 -7.90 -9.04
CA VAL A 200 2.56 -7.20 -7.76
C VAL A 200 3.52 -7.94 -6.81
N GLY A 201 4.42 -7.19 -6.16
CA GLY A 201 5.53 -7.73 -5.37
C GLY A 201 6.82 -7.93 -6.17
N ASP A 202 6.82 -7.63 -7.48
CA ASP A 202 8.04 -7.63 -8.26
C ASP A 202 8.90 -6.39 -7.99
N THR A 203 10.16 -6.47 -8.34
CA THR A 203 11.12 -5.38 -8.24
C THR A 203 11.37 -4.77 -9.60
N VAL A 204 11.20 -3.45 -9.68
CA VAL A 204 11.63 -2.66 -10.83
C VAL A 204 13.08 -2.24 -10.63
N THR A 205 13.90 -2.43 -11.66
CA THR A 205 15.29 -1.95 -11.73
C THR A 205 15.55 -1.27 -13.07
N LEU A 206 16.68 -0.57 -13.24
CA LEU A 206 17.08 -0.05 -14.53
C LEU A 206 17.69 -1.16 -15.39
N ALA A 207 17.35 -1.22 -16.67
CA ALA A 207 17.89 -2.23 -17.59
C ALA A 207 19.41 -2.07 -17.79
N ASP A 208 19.90 -0.82 -17.81
CA ASP A 208 21.31 -0.49 -18.06
C ASP A 208 22.17 -0.48 -16.78
N ASN A 209 21.54 -0.44 -15.59
CA ASN A 209 22.22 -0.51 -14.28
C ASN A 209 21.37 -1.36 -13.31
N ARG A 210 21.35 -2.66 -13.55
CA ARG A 210 20.52 -3.61 -12.80
C ARG A 210 21.02 -3.80 -11.38
N ALA A 211 20.09 -3.80 -10.44
CA ALA A 211 20.34 -4.30 -9.09
C ALA A 211 20.67 -5.80 -9.11
N SER A 212 21.54 -6.21 -8.20
CA SER A 212 21.98 -7.61 -8.10
C SER A 212 20.92 -8.53 -7.52
N GLU A 213 20.06 -8.01 -6.63
CA GLU A 213 19.07 -8.79 -5.89
C GLU A 213 17.72 -8.07 -5.89
N PRO A 214 16.60 -8.82 -6.06
CA PRO A 214 15.27 -8.25 -5.93
C PRO A 214 14.96 -7.91 -4.47
N LEU A 215 14.00 -7.02 -4.29
CA LEU A 215 13.38 -6.80 -2.98
C LEU A 215 12.60 -8.06 -2.55
N PRO A 216 12.41 -8.30 -1.25
CA PRO A 216 11.52 -9.35 -0.78
C PRO A 216 10.13 -9.15 -1.40
N GLY A 217 9.70 -10.11 -2.20
CA GLY A 217 8.38 -10.09 -2.82
C GLY A 217 7.29 -10.58 -1.87
N PHE A 218 6.03 -10.46 -2.30
CA PHE A 218 4.91 -10.98 -1.53
C PHE A 218 4.84 -12.50 -1.58
N LYS A 219 4.40 -13.10 -0.47
CA LYS A 219 4.11 -14.53 -0.42
C LYS A 219 2.99 -14.85 -1.42
N SER A 220 3.21 -15.87 -2.25
CA SER A 220 2.18 -16.36 -3.16
C SER A 220 0.98 -16.89 -2.37
N VAL A 221 -0.19 -16.32 -2.57
CA VAL A 221 -1.43 -16.80 -1.94
C VAL A 221 -2.02 -17.90 -2.82
N LEU A 222 -2.29 -19.05 -2.23
CA LEU A 222 -3.01 -20.11 -2.92
C LEU A 222 -4.50 -19.76 -2.97
N PRO A 223 -5.16 -19.84 -4.15
CA PRO A 223 -6.59 -19.63 -4.24
C PRO A 223 -7.34 -20.62 -3.34
N MET A 224 -8.19 -20.11 -2.45
CA MET A 224 -9.01 -20.92 -1.54
C MET A 224 -10.47 -21.03 -1.98
N VAL A 225 -10.92 -20.09 -2.81
CA VAL A 225 -12.29 -20.04 -3.31
C VAL A 225 -12.28 -19.90 -4.82
N TYR A 226 -13.13 -20.67 -5.49
CA TYR A 226 -13.31 -20.61 -6.93
C TYR A 226 -14.74 -20.22 -7.23
N ALA A 227 -14.95 -19.22 -8.11
CA ALA A 227 -16.24 -18.76 -8.54
C ALA A 227 -16.34 -18.78 -10.07
N GLY A 228 -17.47 -19.27 -10.60
CA GLY A 228 -17.80 -19.13 -12.01
C GLY A 228 -18.51 -17.80 -12.25
N ILE A 229 -17.99 -16.96 -13.12
CA ILE A 229 -18.63 -15.69 -13.51
C ILE A 229 -19.22 -15.86 -14.91
N TYR A 230 -20.50 -15.58 -15.04
CA TYR A 230 -21.23 -15.70 -16.29
C TYR A 230 -21.92 -14.39 -16.64
N PRO A 231 -21.87 -13.92 -17.90
CA PRO A 231 -22.65 -12.76 -18.31
C PRO A 231 -24.15 -13.07 -18.19
N ALA A 232 -24.93 -12.09 -17.74
CA ALA A 232 -26.39 -12.22 -17.70
C ALA A 232 -27.01 -12.36 -19.12
N ASP A 233 -26.33 -11.79 -20.11
CA ASP A 233 -26.66 -11.91 -21.52
C ASP A 233 -25.54 -12.72 -22.21
N GLY A 234 -25.89 -13.90 -22.75
CA GLY A 234 -24.93 -14.79 -23.41
C GLY A 234 -24.23 -14.21 -24.63
N ALA A 235 -24.79 -13.17 -25.25
CA ALA A 235 -24.18 -12.46 -26.37
C ALA A 235 -22.92 -11.65 -25.96
N LYS A 236 -22.75 -11.37 -24.64
CA LYS A 236 -21.62 -10.57 -24.08
C LYS A 236 -20.49 -11.41 -23.52
N TYR A 237 -20.40 -12.68 -23.84
CA TYR A 237 -19.36 -13.57 -23.32
C TYR A 237 -17.95 -13.04 -23.58
N ASN A 238 -17.65 -12.62 -24.81
CA ASN A 238 -16.32 -12.12 -25.14
C ASN A 238 -15.99 -10.81 -24.42
N GLU A 239 -16.95 -9.89 -24.29
CA GLU A 239 -16.78 -8.65 -23.55
C GLU A 239 -16.51 -8.93 -22.06
N THR A 240 -17.21 -9.89 -21.46
CA THR A 240 -17.00 -10.30 -20.07
C THR A 240 -15.64 -10.96 -19.88
N LYS A 241 -15.22 -11.82 -20.83
CA LYS A 241 -13.89 -12.44 -20.81
C LYS A 241 -12.79 -11.38 -20.87
N ASP A 242 -12.88 -10.45 -21.84
CA ASP A 242 -11.89 -9.37 -22.00
C ASP A 242 -11.83 -8.45 -20.76
N ALA A 243 -12.99 -8.19 -20.12
CA ALA A 243 -13.03 -7.41 -18.88
C ALA A 243 -12.37 -8.13 -17.71
N LEU A 244 -12.57 -9.45 -17.59
CA LEU A 244 -11.93 -10.27 -16.56
C LEU A 244 -10.42 -10.40 -16.78
N GLU A 245 -9.95 -10.49 -18.03
CA GLU A 245 -8.52 -10.50 -18.35
C GLU A 245 -7.83 -9.18 -17.99
N LYS A 246 -8.55 -8.06 -18.09
CA LYS A 246 -8.03 -6.74 -17.66
C LYS A 246 -8.03 -6.53 -16.14
N LEU A 247 -8.87 -7.28 -15.43
CA LEU A 247 -8.99 -7.21 -13.96
C LEU A 247 -7.94 -8.11 -13.26
N ARG A 248 -7.45 -9.14 -13.95
CA ARG A 248 -6.49 -10.12 -13.45
C ARG A 248 -5.06 -9.57 -13.42
#